data_179f2e1e8129cb95b0bac5d5f5c856b2
#
_entry.id   179f2e1e8129cb95b0bac5d5f5c856b2
#
_cell.length_a   1.000
_cell.length_b   1.000
_cell.length_c   1.000
_cell.angle_alpha   90.00
_cell.angle_beta   90.00
_cell.angle_gamma   90.00
#
_symmetry.space_group_name_H-M   'P 1'
#
loop_
_entity.id
_entity.type
_entity.pdbx_description
1 polymer ?
#
loop_
_entity_poly.entity_id
_entity_poly.type
_entity_poly.pdbx_seq_one_letter_code
_entity_poly.pdbx_strand_id
1 'polypeptide(L)'
;MAKTAQKNSDAYLQMYLRMVKIRVFEDNANELYLAAKMPGLTHMYSGQEAVAVGICEALETSDKITSTHRGHGHCVAKGANFKQMFCELLGKDEGYCHGKGGSMHIADQANGNLGANAIVGGSAGIATGAALTAKLLGTGDVAVCF
;
A
#
# COMPACT_ATOMS: atom_id res chain seq x y z
N MET A 1 -2.63 -23.94 25.10
CA MET A 1 -1.69 -24.16 24.00
C MET A 1 -2.36 -24.39 22.65
N ALA A 2 -3.33 -25.32 22.48
CA ALA A 2 -3.96 -25.56 21.17
C ALA A 2 -4.69 -24.34 20.57
N LYS A 3 -5.45 -23.56 21.35
CA LYS A 3 -6.15 -22.34 20.88
C LYS A 3 -5.20 -21.24 20.42
N THR A 4 -4.04 -21.10 21.06
CA THR A 4 -3.02 -20.11 20.66
C THR A 4 -2.35 -20.52 19.37
N ALA A 5 -2.02 -21.81 19.19
CA ALA A 5 -1.45 -22.35 17.97
C ALA A 5 -2.41 -22.18 16.78
N GLN A 6 -3.72 -22.46 16.97
CA GLN A 6 -4.74 -22.26 15.95
C GLN A 6 -4.86 -20.77 15.56
N LYS A 7 -4.92 -19.85 16.53
CA LYS A 7 -5.00 -18.41 16.27
C LYS A 7 -3.78 -17.90 15.47
N ASN A 8 -2.60 -18.40 15.78
CA ASN A 8 -1.39 -18.03 15.02
C ASN A 8 -1.43 -18.61 13.60
N SER A 9 -1.92 -19.84 13.41
CA SER A 9 -2.09 -20.46 12.10
C SER A 9 -3.04 -19.65 11.22
N ASP A 10 -4.17 -19.22 11.78
CA ASP A 10 -5.16 -18.40 11.05
C ASP A 10 -4.58 -17.03 10.64
N ALA A 11 -3.81 -16.39 11.53
CA ALA A 11 -3.12 -15.13 11.21
C ALA A 11 -2.13 -15.29 10.06
N TYR A 12 -1.29 -16.32 10.09
CA TYR A 12 -0.34 -16.59 9.00
C TYR A 12 -1.05 -16.90 7.69
N LEU A 13 -2.18 -17.60 7.72
CA LEU A 13 -2.99 -17.84 6.52
C LEU A 13 -3.54 -16.53 5.93
N GLN A 14 -4.00 -15.60 6.78
CA GLN A 14 -4.45 -14.27 6.31
C GLN A 14 -3.29 -13.45 5.74
N MET A 15 -2.11 -13.48 6.34
CA MET A 15 -0.92 -12.84 5.79
C MET A 15 -0.57 -13.42 4.41
N TYR A 16 -0.55 -14.75 4.29
CA TYR A 16 -0.31 -15.42 3.02
C TYR A 16 -1.34 -15.04 1.95
N LEU A 17 -2.62 -15.02 2.32
CA LEU A 17 -3.69 -14.59 1.42
C LEU A 17 -3.49 -13.15 0.93
N ARG A 18 -3.06 -12.25 1.81
CA ARG A 18 -2.73 -10.86 1.41
C ARG A 18 -1.55 -10.81 0.44
N MET A 19 -0.50 -11.62 0.67
CA MET A 19 0.63 -11.72 -0.26
C MET A 19 0.19 -12.21 -1.64
N VAL A 20 -0.68 -13.23 -1.69
CA VAL A 20 -1.25 -13.73 -2.95
C VAL A 20 -2.10 -12.66 -3.64
N LYS A 21 -2.90 -11.90 -2.89
CA LYS A 21 -3.69 -10.78 -3.44
C LYS A 21 -2.79 -9.70 -4.08
N ILE A 22 -1.67 -9.36 -3.44
CA ILE A 22 -0.68 -8.43 -4.01
C ILE A 22 -0.12 -9.00 -5.31
N ARG A 23 0.32 -10.25 -5.32
CA ARG A 23 0.86 -10.90 -6.51
C ARG A 23 -0.14 -10.90 -7.67
N VAL A 24 -1.38 -11.32 -7.42
CA VAL A 24 -2.44 -11.36 -8.44
C VAL A 24 -2.75 -9.94 -8.96
N PHE A 25 -2.76 -8.94 -8.08
CA PHE A 25 -2.94 -7.55 -8.49
C PHE A 25 -1.81 -7.11 -9.44
N GLU A 26 -0.56 -7.38 -9.08
CA GLU A 26 0.62 -7.00 -9.87
C GLU A 26 0.67 -7.72 -11.23
N ASP A 27 0.32 -9.01 -11.27
CA ASP A 27 0.29 -9.78 -12.51
C ASP A 27 -0.75 -9.17 -13.48
N ASN A 28 -1.95 -8.85 -12.99
CA ASN A 28 -2.98 -8.18 -13.81
C ASN A 28 -2.56 -6.75 -14.21
N ALA A 29 -1.94 -5.99 -13.33
CA ALA A 29 -1.43 -4.65 -13.65
C ALA A 29 -0.35 -4.72 -14.74
N ASN A 30 0.54 -5.72 -14.66
CA ASN A 30 1.57 -5.96 -15.67
C ASN A 30 0.96 -6.31 -17.04
N GLU A 31 -0.07 -7.15 -17.08
CA GLU A 31 -0.78 -7.48 -18.33
C GLU A 31 -1.41 -6.23 -18.96
N LEU A 32 -2.05 -5.37 -18.15
CA LEU A 32 -2.63 -4.12 -18.64
C LEU A 32 -1.56 -3.14 -19.15
N TYR A 33 -0.42 -3.10 -18.48
CA TYR A 33 0.71 -2.27 -18.91
C TYR A 33 1.31 -2.74 -20.24
N LEU A 34 1.57 -4.06 -20.37
CA LEU A 34 2.09 -4.66 -21.61
C LEU A 34 1.10 -4.50 -22.78
N ALA A 35 -0.20 -4.48 -22.49
CA ALA A 35 -1.24 -4.20 -23.47
C ALA A 35 -1.41 -2.70 -23.79
N ALA A 36 -0.52 -1.82 -23.30
CA ALA A 36 -0.55 -0.37 -23.46
C ALA A 36 -1.88 0.29 -23.02
N LYS A 37 -2.57 -0.30 -22.04
CA LYS A 37 -3.82 0.23 -21.49
C LYS A 37 -3.61 1.17 -20.30
N MET A 38 -2.42 1.18 -19.72
CA MET A 38 -2.07 2.05 -18.60
C MET A 38 -1.23 3.23 -19.10
N PRO A 39 -1.58 4.46 -18.75
CA PRO A 39 -0.75 5.63 -19.05
C PRO A 39 0.48 5.68 -18.13
N GLY A 40 1.58 6.24 -18.63
CA GLY A 40 2.81 6.46 -17.86
C GLY A 40 3.64 5.22 -17.65
N LEU A 41 4.47 5.27 -16.60
CA LEU A 41 5.36 4.17 -16.21
C LEU A 41 4.80 3.44 -15.00
N THR A 42 5.09 2.15 -14.91
CA THR A 42 4.74 1.34 -13.76
C THR A 42 5.95 0.59 -13.22
N HIS A 43 5.96 0.37 -11.90
CA HIS A 43 7.00 -0.38 -11.21
C HIS A 43 6.33 -1.42 -10.33
N MET A 44 6.48 -2.68 -10.70
CA MET A 44 5.84 -3.79 -9.99
C MET A 44 6.43 -4.00 -8.59
N TYR A 45 5.58 -4.44 -7.68
CA TYR A 45 5.93 -4.81 -6.30
C TYR A 45 6.27 -6.30 -6.16
N SER A 46 6.13 -7.07 -7.25
CA SER A 46 6.34 -8.52 -7.27
C SER A 46 7.68 -8.93 -6.66
N GLY A 47 7.63 -9.86 -5.72
CA GLY A 47 8.80 -10.34 -4.96
C GLY A 47 9.02 -9.65 -3.61
N GLN A 48 8.27 -8.61 -3.27
CA GLN A 48 8.39 -7.87 -2.01
C GLN A 48 7.14 -7.99 -1.11
N GLU A 49 6.21 -8.88 -1.43
CA GLU A 49 4.91 -9.01 -0.79
C GLU A 49 5.01 -9.19 0.73
N ALA A 50 5.99 -9.98 1.17
CA ALA A 50 6.20 -10.26 2.59
C ALA A 50 6.59 -9.00 3.40
N VAL A 51 7.30 -8.06 2.77
CA VAL A 51 7.68 -6.79 3.42
C VAL A 51 6.43 -5.96 3.71
N ALA A 52 5.59 -5.74 2.70
CA ALA A 52 4.37 -4.97 2.86
C ALA A 52 3.42 -5.61 3.89
N VAL A 53 3.16 -6.91 3.74
CA VAL A 53 2.21 -7.62 4.61
C VAL A 53 2.74 -7.73 6.03
N GLY A 54 4.02 -8.07 6.21
CA GLY A 54 4.61 -8.23 7.55
C GLY A 54 4.60 -6.93 8.36
N ILE A 55 4.87 -5.80 7.73
CA ILE A 55 4.83 -4.50 8.40
C ILE A 55 3.37 -4.07 8.64
N CYS A 56 2.52 -4.12 7.62
CA CYS A 56 1.14 -3.64 7.75
C CYS A 56 0.28 -4.50 8.69
N GLU A 57 0.64 -5.77 8.92
CA GLU A 57 -0.06 -6.61 9.92
C GLU A 57 0.15 -6.14 11.36
N ALA A 58 1.24 -5.42 11.63
CA ALA A 58 1.54 -4.84 12.93
C ALA A 58 0.95 -3.43 13.14
N LEU A 59 0.30 -2.87 12.11
CA LEU A 59 -0.24 -1.51 12.14
C LEU A 59 -1.75 -1.52 12.36
N GLU A 60 -2.20 -0.50 13.09
CA GLU A 60 -3.62 -0.16 13.19
C GLU A 60 -4.08 0.64 11.95
N THR A 61 -5.39 0.75 11.75
CA THR A 61 -5.93 1.54 10.62
C THR A 61 -5.56 3.02 10.73
N SER A 62 -5.48 3.56 11.94
CA SER A 62 -5.09 4.95 12.22
C SER A 62 -3.63 5.25 11.92
N ASP A 63 -2.74 4.24 11.99
CA ASP A 63 -1.32 4.40 11.69
C ASP A 63 -1.08 4.83 10.25
N LYS A 64 -0.03 5.58 10.03
CA LYS A 64 0.29 6.16 8.74
C LYS A 64 1.43 5.42 8.06
N ILE A 65 1.31 5.28 6.75
CA ILE A 65 2.40 4.82 5.90
C ILE A 65 2.70 5.85 4.81
N THR A 66 3.96 5.92 4.41
CA THR A 66 4.40 6.55 3.17
C THR A 66 5.11 5.51 2.32
N SER A 67 5.08 5.68 1.01
CA SER A 67 5.56 4.67 0.09
C SER A 67 6.44 5.24 -1.01
N THR A 68 7.06 4.37 -1.79
CA THR A 68 7.94 4.68 -2.90
C THR A 68 7.23 4.50 -4.25
N HIS A 69 7.98 4.62 -5.34
CA HIS A 69 7.54 4.31 -6.70
C HIS A 69 7.04 2.86 -6.92
N ARG A 70 7.31 1.94 -5.98
CA ARG A 70 6.77 0.57 -5.94
C ARG A 70 5.71 0.44 -4.86
N GLY A 71 4.68 1.30 -4.91
CA GLY A 71 3.72 1.46 -3.82
C GLY A 71 2.53 0.51 -3.80
N HIS A 72 2.28 -0.27 -4.85
CA HIS A 72 1.05 -1.08 -4.97
C HIS A 72 0.90 -2.07 -3.81
N GLY A 73 1.96 -2.83 -3.50
CA GLY A 73 1.93 -3.80 -2.40
C GLY A 73 1.63 -3.16 -1.06
N HIS A 74 2.17 -1.98 -0.77
CA HIS A 74 1.90 -1.21 0.45
C HIS A 74 0.44 -0.76 0.52
N CYS A 75 -0.12 -0.29 -0.62
CA CYS A 75 -1.54 0.07 -0.72
C CYS A 75 -2.44 -1.12 -0.39
N VAL A 76 -2.21 -2.27 -1.06
CA VAL A 76 -2.99 -3.49 -0.84
C VAL A 76 -2.86 -3.99 0.60
N ALA A 77 -1.65 -4.02 1.15
CA ALA A 77 -1.41 -4.47 2.51
C ALA A 77 -2.08 -3.57 3.54
N LYS A 78 -2.18 -2.26 3.28
CA LYS A 78 -2.86 -1.28 4.16
C LYS A 78 -4.39 -1.28 3.98
N GLY A 79 -4.93 -2.06 3.03
CA GLY A 79 -6.37 -2.27 2.87
C GLY A 79 -7.02 -1.55 1.70
N ALA A 80 -6.24 -1.07 0.74
CA ALA A 80 -6.77 -0.35 -0.42
C ALA A 80 -7.74 -1.21 -1.26
N ASN A 81 -8.73 -0.56 -1.84
CA ASN A 81 -9.73 -1.19 -2.70
C ASN A 81 -9.16 -1.41 -4.11
N PHE A 82 -9.18 -2.64 -4.59
CA PHE A 82 -8.63 -3.01 -5.90
C PHE A 82 -9.29 -2.27 -7.07
N LYS A 83 -10.60 -2.07 -7.02
CA LYS A 83 -11.30 -1.33 -8.09
C LYS A 83 -10.77 0.08 -8.21
N GLN A 84 -10.63 0.80 -7.08
CA GLN A 84 -10.11 2.16 -7.07
C GLN A 84 -8.63 2.20 -7.50
N MET A 85 -7.83 1.21 -7.10
CA MET A 85 -6.45 1.09 -7.56
C MET A 85 -6.38 0.91 -9.09
N PHE A 86 -7.17 -0.02 -9.67
CA PHE A 86 -7.20 -0.20 -11.12
C PHE A 86 -7.76 1.02 -11.85
N CYS A 87 -8.77 1.70 -11.29
CA CYS A 87 -9.25 2.97 -11.85
C CYS A 87 -8.13 4.01 -11.91
N GLU A 88 -7.31 4.12 -10.86
CA GLU A 88 -6.16 5.02 -10.83
C GLU A 88 -5.13 4.66 -11.90
N LEU A 89 -4.75 3.38 -12.01
CA LEU A 89 -3.81 2.88 -13.01
C LEU A 89 -4.28 3.12 -14.45
N LEU A 90 -5.59 3.09 -14.68
CA LEU A 90 -6.22 3.30 -15.98
C LEU A 90 -6.57 4.77 -16.28
N GLY A 91 -6.20 5.70 -15.40
CA GLY A 91 -6.48 7.13 -15.56
C GLY A 91 -7.94 7.50 -15.43
N LYS A 92 -8.72 6.76 -14.60
CA LYS A 92 -10.14 6.99 -14.37
C LYS A 92 -10.38 7.86 -13.15
N ASP A 93 -11.45 8.68 -13.21
CA ASP A 93 -11.81 9.61 -12.13
C ASP A 93 -12.19 8.89 -10.81
N GLU A 94 -12.67 7.66 -10.90
CA GLU A 94 -12.97 6.82 -9.73
C GLU A 94 -11.73 6.27 -9.01
N GLY A 95 -10.52 6.53 -9.51
CA GLY A 95 -9.26 6.21 -8.85
C GLY A 95 -9.00 7.05 -7.61
N TYR A 96 -8.09 6.59 -6.75
CA TYR A 96 -7.75 7.24 -5.49
C TYR A 96 -7.28 8.70 -5.63
N CYS A 97 -6.61 9.01 -6.74
CA CYS A 97 -6.13 10.35 -7.07
C CYS A 97 -6.79 10.88 -8.36
N HIS A 98 -8.03 10.48 -8.62
CA HIS A 98 -8.80 10.86 -9.80
C HIS A 98 -8.09 10.52 -11.12
N GLY A 99 -7.34 9.43 -11.15
CA GLY A 99 -6.57 8.97 -12.30
C GLY A 99 -5.37 9.84 -12.68
N LYS A 100 -5.00 10.81 -11.82
CA LYS A 100 -3.90 11.76 -12.08
C LYS A 100 -2.56 11.30 -11.51
N GLY A 101 -2.57 10.48 -10.46
CA GLY A 101 -1.37 9.99 -9.82
C GLY A 101 -0.73 8.81 -10.55
N GLY A 102 -1.54 7.94 -11.09
CA GLY A 102 -1.09 6.70 -11.73
C GLY A 102 -0.37 5.75 -10.77
N SER A 103 0.43 4.85 -11.31
CA SER A 103 1.10 3.77 -10.57
C SER A 103 1.95 4.25 -9.38
N MET A 104 2.66 5.36 -9.53
CA MET A 104 3.69 5.78 -8.56
C MET A 104 3.21 6.79 -7.52
N HIS A 105 1.93 7.17 -7.52
CA HIS A 105 1.42 8.25 -6.66
C HIS A 105 0.07 7.94 -6.01
N ILE A 106 -0.26 6.66 -5.81
CA ILE A 106 -1.51 6.27 -5.14
C ILE A 106 -1.45 6.70 -3.68
N ALA A 107 -2.50 7.40 -3.23
CA ALA A 107 -2.71 7.77 -1.85
C ALA A 107 -4.11 7.33 -1.39
N ASP A 108 -4.19 6.66 -0.24
CA ASP A 108 -5.43 6.21 0.40
C ASP A 108 -5.46 6.71 1.85
N GLN A 109 -5.79 7.98 2.00
CA GLN A 109 -5.76 8.65 3.30
C GLN A 109 -6.74 8.02 4.31
N ALA A 110 -7.85 7.46 3.84
CA ALA A 110 -8.84 6.82 4.70
C ALA A 110 -8.26 5.60 5.42
N ASN A 111 -7.37 4.87 4.78
CA ASN A 111 -6.65 3.72 5.35
C ASN A 111 -5.25 4.09 5.86
N GLY A 112 -4.92 5.38 5.99
CA GLY A 112 -3.63 5.83 6.54
C GLY A 112 -2.46 5.81 5.55
N ASN A 113 -2.68 5.51 4.26
CA ASN A 113 -1.63 5.62 3.25
C ASN A 113 -1.54 7.07 2.73
N LEU A 114 -0.53 7.81 3.19
CA LEU A 114 -0.31 9.22 2.85
C LEU A 114 0.20 9.43 1.42
N GLY A 115 0.57 8.36 0.74
CA GLY A 115 0.91 8.37 -0.67
C GLY A 115 2.21 7.67 -1.03
N ALA A 116 2.25 7.23 -2.28
CA ALA A 116 3.45 6.78 -2.95
C ALA A 116 4.19 8.00 -3.55
N ASN A 117 5.52 7.94 -3.59
CA ASN A 117 6.35 9.02 -4.14
C ASN A 117 7.38 8.45 -5.11
N ALA A 118 7.39 8.95 -6.34
CA ALA A 118 8.35 8.56 -7.36
C ALA A 118 9.78 9.00 -7.02
N ILE A 119 9.94 10.06 -6.23
CA ILE A 119 11.26 10.53 -5.78
C ILE A 119 11.72 9.69 -4.59
N VAL A 120 12.71 8.84 -4.81
CA VAL A 120 13.26 7.94 -3.79
C VAL A 120 13.82 8.76 -2.62
N GLY A 121 13.43 8.41 -1.39
CA GLY A 121 13.77 9.16 -0.17
C GLY A 121 12.85 10.35 0.13
N GLY A 122 12.05 10.83 -0.83
CA GLY A 122 11.13 11.96 -0.63
C GLY A 122 10.03 11.70 0.41
N SER A 123 9.69 10.43 0.63
CA SER A 123 8.68 10.03 1.63
C SER A 123 9.14 10.19 3.08
N ALA A 124 10.43 10.24 3.34
CA ALA A 124 10.97 10.33 4.71
C ALA A 124 10.52 11.60 5.44
N GLY A 125 10.54 12.75 4.74
CA GLY A 125 10.05 14.03 5.30
C GLY A 125 8.56 13.99 5.63
N ILE A 126 7.75 13.35 4.77
CA ILE A 126 6.30 13.21 4.96
C ILE A 126 6.03 12.32 6.17
N ALA A 127 6.70 11.17 6.28
CA ALA A 127 6.57 10.26 7.42
C ALA A 127 6.99 10.94 8.73
N THR A 128 8.07 11.71 8.71
CA THR A 128 8.53 12.48 9.88
C THR A 128 7.49 13.50 10.32
N GLY A 129 6.86 14.20 9.37
CA GLY A 129 5.78 15.14 9.64
C GLY A 129 4.54 14.45 10.25
N ALA A 130 4.17 13.29 9.73
CA ALA A 130 3.07 12.48 10.27
C ALA A 130 3.36 12.01 11.71
N ALA A 131 4.57 11.50 11.97
CA ALA A 131 4.99 11.08 13.30
C ALA A 131 5.02 12.26 14.29
N LEU A 132 5.50 13.41 13.86
CA LEU A 132 5.47 14.62 14.67
C LEU A 132 4.04 15.05 15.00
N THR A 133 3.14 14.98 14.02
CA THR A 133 1.71 15.26 14.22
C THR A 133 1.11 14.34 15.29
N ALA A 134 1.33 13.03 15.17
CA ALA A 134 0.85 12.05 16.15
C ALA A 134 1.39 12.35 17.56
N LYS A 135 2.67 12.68 17.66
CA LYS A 135 3.31 13.06 18.93
C LYS A 135 2.71 14.32 19.54
N LEU A 136 2.51 15.37 18.75
CA LEU A 136 1.97 16.67 19.24
C LEU A 136 0.48 16.55 19.65
N LEU A 137 -0.29 15.74 18.93
CA LEU A 137 -1.70 15.50 19.24
C LEU A 137 -1.90 14.42 20.31
N GLY A 138 -0.87 13.66 20.68
CA GLY A 138 -0.94 12.59 21.67
C GLY A 138 -1.80 11.41 21.22
N THR A 139 -1.92 11.15 19.91
CA THR A 139 -2.79 10.07 19.39
C THR A 139 -2.24 8.67 19.62
N GLY A 140 -0.92 8.54 19.76
CA GLY A 140 -0.24 7.24 19.85
C GLY A 140 -0.02 6.54 18.50
N ASP A 141 -0.48 7.13 17.39
CA ASP A 141 -0.32 6.56 16.05
C ASP A 141 1.15 6.48 15.65
N VAL A 142 1.47 5.48 14.86
CA VAL A 142 2.80 5.24 14.29
C VAL A 142 2.84 5.73 12.83
N ALA A 143 3.99 6.23 12.39
CA ALA A 143 4.24 6.52 10.98
C ALA A 143 5.39 5.66 10.45
N VAL A 144 5.12 4.86 9.42
CA VAL A 144 6.10 4.01 8.76
C VAL A 144 6.47 4.61 7.42
N CYS A 145 7.77 4.68 7.16
CA CYS A 145 8.33 5.07 5.86
C CYS A 145 8.92 3.83 5.18
N PHE A 146 8.35 3.42 4.06
CA PHE A 146 8.91 2.39 3.20
C PHE A 146 9.98 2.98 2.28
#